data_61aae0eb5f544ce240d118745a355387
#
_entry.id   61aae0eb5f544ce240d118745a355387
#
_cell.length_a   1.000
_cell.length_b   1.000
_cell.length_c   1.000
_cell.angle_alpha   90.00
_cell.angle_beta   90.00
_cell.angle_gamma   90.00
#
_symmetry.space_group_name_H-M   'P 1'
#
loop_
_entity.id
_entity.type
_entity.pdbx_description
1 polymer ?
#
loop_
_entity_poly.entity_id
_entity_poly.type
_entity_poly.pdbx_seq_one_letter_code
_entity_poly.pdbx_strand_id
1 'polypeptide(L)'
;MLRLEKVNGKNIWDILKLRVSGEQEGFVAGNDISIIEAYIALTANGHAFPFGVYADDTPVGFLMVGYDADDDWEDAPAIARGNYNLWRLMIDQHFQGRGYGREALRLALEFVRTFPCGPAECCWLSYEPENEAARRLYRSFGFAETGETDGEEVIAALRL
;
A
#
# COMPACT_ATOMS: atom_id res chain seq x y z
N MET A 1 -17.89 -9.08 -3.12
CA MET A 1 -16.66 -9.04 -3.96
C MET A 1 -16.06 -7.64 -3.88
N LEU A 2 -14.76 -7.56 -3.72
CA LEU A 2 -14.09 -6.25 -3.67
C LEU A 2 -13.65 -5.81 -5.06
N ARG A 3 -13.54 -4.50 -5.23
CA ARG A 3 -12.90 -3.88 -6.38
C ARG A 3 -12.04 -2.70 -5.94
N LEU A 4 -11.06 -2.35 -6.77
CA LEU A 4 -10.29 -1.14 -6.61
C LEU A 4 -10.86 -0.05 -7.50
N GLU A 5 -10.89 1.17 -6.97
CA GLU A 5 -11.34 2.34 -7.71
C GLU A 5 -10.35 3.47 -7.49
N LYS A 6 -9.87 4.08 -8.54
CA LYS A 6 -8.92 5.20 -8.42
C LYS A 6 -9.49 6.30 -7.56
N VAL A 7 -8.68 6.82 -6.64
CA VAL A 7 -9.04 8.01 -5.87
C VAL A 7 -9.22 9.18 -6.83
N ASN A 8 -10.33 9.89 -6.70
CA ASN A 8 -10.71 11.00 -7.56
C ASN A 8 -11.59 12.00 -6.79
N GLY A 9 -12.00 13.07 -7.45
CA GLY A 9 -12.80 14.12 -6.82
C GLY A 9 -14.19 13.69 -6.34
N LYS A 10 -14.70 12.54 -6.82
CA LYS A 10 -16.01 12.03 -6.41
C LYS A 10 -15.94 11.18 -5.16
N ASN A 11 -14.81 10.51 -4.90
CA ASN A 11 -14.70 9.55 -3.80
C ASN A 11 -13.70 9.96 -2.71
N ILE A 12 -12.85 10.95 -2.95
CA ILE A 12 -11.77 11.31 -2.01
C ILE A 12 -12.28 11.60 -0.60
N TRP A 13 -13.39 12.34 -0.49
CA TRP A 13 -13.90 12.75 0.82
C TRP A 13 -14.42 11.57 1.64
N ASP A 14 -15.03 10.58 0.99
CA ASP A 14 -15.48 9.35 1.66
C ASP A 14 -14.29 8.49 2.08
N ILE A 15 -13.27 8.38 1.23
CA ILE A 15 -12.05 7.63 1.53
C ILE A 15 -11.29 8.26 2.70
N LEU A 16 -11.24 9.58 2.80
CA LEU A 16 -10.58 10.27 3.90
C LEU A 16 -11.26 10.05 5.26
N LYS A 17 -12.52 9.63 5.28
CA LYS A 17 -13.24 9.29 6.51
C LYS A 17 -12.89 7.92 7.07
N LEU A 18 -12.31 7.05 6.28
CA LEU A 18 -11.96 5.69 6.70
C LEU A 18 -10.81 5.74 7.70
N ARG A 19 -10.92 4.94 8.77
CA ARG A 19 -9.96 4.92 9.87
C ARG A 19 -9.71 3.49 10.35
N VAL A 20 -8.48 3.17 10.69
CA VAL A 20 -8.17 1.97 11.45
C VAL A 20 -8.54 2.17 12.92
N SER A 21 -8.53 1.09 13.72
CA SER A 21 -8.73 1.19 15.16
C SER A 21 -7.57 1.97 15.81
N GLY A 22 -7.80 2.57 16.97
CA GLY A 22 -6.78 3.32 17.70
C GLY A 22 -5.51 2.52 17.97
N GLU A 23 -5.62 1.21 18.17
CA GLU A 23 -4.48 0.32 18.38
C GLU A 23 -3.61 0.16 17.13
N GLN A 24 -4.16 0.40 15.94
CA GLN A 24 -3.48 0.24 14.65
C GLN A 24 -2.96 1.55 14.07
N GLU A 25 -3.30 2.70 14.65
CA GLU A 25 -2.92 4.01 14.12
C GLU A 25 -1.40 4.21 14.03
N GLY A 26 -0.63 3.53 14.89
CA GLY A 26 0.83 3.56 14.82
C GLY A 26 1.41 2.72 13.68
N PHE A 27 0.62 1.87 13.01
CA PHE A 27 1.09 0.94 11.99
C PHE A 27 0.84 1.40 10.55
N VAL A 28 -0.02 2.38 10.36
CA VAL A 28 -0.34 2.90 9.02
C VAL A 28 -0.62 4.40 9.10
N ALA A 29 -0.11 5.14 8.14
CA ALA A 29 -0.39 6.56 8.03
C ALA A 29 -1.87 6.77 7.66
N GLY A 30 -2.44 7.89 8.10
CA GLY A 30 -3.78 8.29 7.70
C GLY A 30 -3.91 8.45 6.19
N ASN A 31 -5.11 8.28 5.66
CA ASN A 31 -5.35 8.38 4.22
C ASN A 31 -5.06 9.78 3.68
N ASP A 32 -5.24 10.82 4.50
CA ASP A 32 -4.88 12.20 4.17
C ASP A 32 -3.37 12.35 3.93
N ILE A 33 -2.55 11.82 4.83
CA ILE A 33 -1.10 11.83 4.69
C ILE A 33 -0.68 11.04 3.44
N SER A 34 -1.29 9.88 3.21
CA SER A 34 -0.98 9.07 2.02
C SER A 34 -1.25 9.81 0.71
N ILE A 35 -2.35 10.55 0.63
CA ILE A 35 -2.67 11.36 -0.55
C ILE A 35 -1.68 12.52 -0.72
N ILE A 36 -1.26 13.16 0.36
CA ILE A 36 -0.23 14.19 0.32
C ILE A 36 1.09 13.60 -0.20
N GLU A 37 1.49 12.44 0.29
CA GLU A 37 2.70 11.75 -0.18
C GLU A 37 2.61 11.36 -1.66
N ALA A 38 1.43 10.95 -2.12
CA ALA A 38 1.19 10.66 -3.53
C ALA A 38 1.40 11.91 -4.40
N TYR A 39 0.88 13.05 -3.96
CA TYR A 39 1.08 14.32 -4.67
C TYR A 39 2.56 14.70 -4.73
N ILE A 40 3.28 14.57 -3.63
CA ILE A 40 4.72 14.84 -3.57
C ILE A 40 5.48 13.97 -4.58
N ALA A 41 5.21 12.66 -4.60
CA ALA A 41 5.85 11.74 -5.55
C ALA A 41 5.58 12.14 -7.00
N LEU A 42 4.31 12.44 -7.33
CA LEU A 42 3.91 12.80 -8.70
C LEU A 42 4.54 14.12 -9.16
N THR A 43 4.83 15.04 -8.25
CA THR A 43 5.50 16.31 -8.59
C THR A 43 7.03 16.19 -8.66
N ALA A 44 7.59 15.08 -8.22
CA ALA A 44 9.03 14.80 -8.20
C ALA A 44 9.43 13.69 -9.18
N ASN A 45 8.75 13.60 -10.33
CA ASN A 45 8.97 12.58 -11.37
C ASN A 45 8.78 11.14 -10.87
N GLY A 46 8.03 10.96 -9.80
CA GLY A 46 7.70 9.65 -9.25
C GLY A 46 6.33 9.15 -9.68
N HIS A 47 5.94 8.03 -9.08
CA HIS A 47 4.69 7.35 -9.39
C HIS A 47 3.92 7.05 -8.12
N ALA A 48 2.61 7.24 -8.15
CA ALA A 48 1.71 6.85 -7.08
C ALA A 48 0.35 6.49 -7.67
N PHE A 49 -0.22 5.38 -7.17
CA PHE A 49 -1.51 4.86 -7.61
C PHE A 49 -2.39 4.63 -6.37
N PRO A 50 -3.05 5.68 -5.86
CA PRO A 50 -3.97 5.55 -4.75
C PRO A 50 -5.32 5.00 -5.20
N PHE A 51 -5.82 3.99 -4.46
CA PHE A 51 -7.10 3.34 -4.74
C PHE A 51 -7.97 3.28 -3.49
N GLY A 52 -9.26 3.53 -3.66
CA GLY A 52 -10.27 3.11 -2.71
C GLY A 52 -10.56 1.62 -2.90
N VAL A 53 -10.75 0.92 -1.79
CA VAL A 53 -11.19 -0.48 -1.79
C VAL A 53 -12.69 -0.48 -1.52
N TYR A 54 -13.46 -1.06 -2.41
CA TYR A 54 -14.93 -1.05 -2.36
C TYR A 54 -15.49 -2.46 -2.23
N ALA A 55 -16.42 -2.61 -1.29
CA ALA A 55 -17.32 -3.75 -1.22
C ALA A 55 -18.66 -3.31 -1.79
N ASP A 56 -19.01 -3.77 -2.98
CA ASP A 56 -20.13 -3.25 -3.76
C ASP A 56 -19.98 -1.73 -3.95
N ASP A 57 -20.89 -0.92 -3.44
CA ASP A 57 -20.81 0.54 -3.56
C ASP A 57 -20.28 1.23 -2.29
N THR A 58 -19.83 0.45 -1.31
CA THR A 58 -19.35 0.97 -0.02
C THR A 58 -17.83 1.00 0.01
N PRO A 59 -17.20 2.17 0.26
CA PRO A 59 -15.76 2.22 0.50
C PRO A 59 -15.45 1.56 1.86
N VAL A 60 -14.53 0.60 1.85
CA VAL A 60 -14.17 -0.17 3.04
C VAL A 60 -12.70 -0.07 3.39
N GLY A 61 -11.89 0.47 2.49
CA GLY A 61 -10.46 0.59 2.70
C GLY A 61 -9.76 1.47 1.68
N PHE A 62 -8.45 1.52 1.82
CA PHE A 62 -7.58 2.30 0.95
C PHE A 62 -6.29 1.52 0.74
N LEU A 63 -5.76 1.57 -0.46
CA LEU A 63 -4.40 1.11 -0.73
C LEU A 63 -3.71 2.04 -1.71
N MET A 64 -2.39 2.03 -1.67
CA MET A 64 -1.59 2.83 -2.58
C MET A 64 -0.39 2.01 -3.05
N VAL A 65 -0.19 2.01 -4.35
CA VAL A 65 0.96 1.39 -5.00
C VAL A 65 1.90 2.48 -5.48
N GLY A 66 3.20 2.27 -5.33
CA GLY A 66 4.24 3.12 -5.89
C GLY A 66 5.15 2.33 -6.83
N TYR A 67 6.02 3.04 -7.51
CA TYR A 67 7.04 2.47 -8.39
C TYR A 67 8.28 3.35 -8.36
N ASP A 68 9.46 2.71 -8.23
CA ASP A 68 10.74 3.40 -8.22
C ASP A 68 10.86 4.41 -7.07
N ALA A 69 11.94 5.16 -7.03
CA ALA A 69 12.13 6.29 -6.12
C ALA A 69 11.94 7.58 -6.89
N ASP A 70 11.26 8.55 -6.29
CA ASP A 70 11.15 9.87 -6.87
C ASP A 70 12.41 10.71 -6.62
N ASP A 71 12.50 11.88 -7.26
CA ASP A 71 13.70 12.72 -7.21
C ASP A 71 13.97 13.31 -5.83
N ASP A 72 12.95 13.42 -4.99
CA ASP A 72 13.06 14.01 -3.66
C ASP A 72 13.29 12.96 -2.54
N TRP A 73 13.24 11.68 -2.87
CA TRP A 73 13.43 10.60 -1.90
C TRP A 73 14.90 10.23 -1.78
N GLU A 74 15.67 11.02 -1.04
CA GLU A 74 17.14 10.89 -0.94
C GLU A 74 17.60 9.59 -0.28
N ASP A 75 16.86 9.09 0.71
CA ASP A 75 17.21 7.90 1.50
C ASP A 75 16.36 6.68 1.15
N ALA A 76 15.87 6.60 -0.09
CA ALA A 76 15.11 5.45 -0.54
C ALA A 76 15.91 4.15 -0.38
N PRO A 77 15.30 3.07 0.13
CA PRO A 77 15.99 1.79 0.20
C PRO A 77 16.34 1.30 -1.20
N ALA A 78 17.44 0.56 -1.30
CA ALA A 78 17.95 0.11 -2.60
C ALA A 78 16.90 -0.67 -3.42
N ILE A 79 16.05 -1.43 -2.75
CA ILE A 79 14.99 -2.23 -3.39
C ILE A 79 13.95 -1.37 -4.10
N ALA A 80 13.79 -0.10 -3.71
CA ALA A 80 12.79 0.79 -4.33
C ALA A 80 13.07 1.01 -5.81
N ARG A 81 14.33 1.03 -6.21
CA ARG A 81 14.71 1.38 -7.58
C ARG A 81 14.26 0.33 -8.59
N GLY A 82 13.38 0.74 -9.49
CA GLY A 82 12.86 -0.10 -10.57
C GLY A 82 11.89 -1.18 -10.11
N ASN A 83 11.39 -1.11 -8.89
CA ASN A 83 10.45 -2.08 -8.34
C ASN A 83 9.15 -1.43 -7.89
N TYR A 84 8.07 -2.23 -7.82
CA TYR A 84 6.79 -1.78 -7.29
C TYR A 84 6.78 -1.85 -5.78
N ASN A 85 6.05 -0.95 -5.17
CA ASN A 85 5.88 -0.84 -3.73
C ASN A 85 4.40 -0.88 -3.35
N LEU A 86 3.99 -1.80 -2.50
CA LEU A 86 2.73 -1.65 -1.81
C LEU A 86 2.94 -0.66 -0.67
N TRP A 87 2.67 0.59 -0.95
CA TRP A 87 3.01 1.72 -0.08
C TRP A 87 2.09 1.83 1.13
N ARG A 88 0.80 1.60 0.91
CA ARG A 88 -0.23 1.63 1.97
C ARG A 88 -1.28 0.57 1.71
N LEU A 89 -1.80 -0.02 2.79
CA LEU A 89 -2.97 -0.89 2.77
C LEU A 89 -3.67 -0.76 4.11
N MET A 90 -4.94 -0.35 4.11
CA MET A 90 -5.75 -0.34 5.32
C MET A 90 -7.19 -0.74 5.00
N ILE A 91 -7.84 -1.35 5.97
CA ILE A 91 -9.27 -1.61 5.98
C ILE A 91 -9.87 -0.84 7.17
N ASP A 92 -10.95 -0.13 6.92
CA ASP A 92 -11.63 0.62 7.96
C ASP A 92 -12.05 -0.29 9.12
N GLN A 93 -11.95 0.24 10.35
CA GLN A 93 -12.19 -0.50 11.58
C GLN A 93 -13.55 -1.21 11.62
N HIS A 94 -14.56 -0.65 10.96
CA HIS A 94 -15.92 -1.22 10.93
C HIS A 94 -16.05 -2.42 9.99
N PHE A 95 -15.06 -2.65 9.14
CA PHE A 95 -15.09 -3.69 8.10
C PHE A 95 -14.00 -4.74 8.26
N GLN A 96 -13.21 -4.68 9.32
CA GLN A 96 -12.16 -5.65 9.59
C GLN A 96 -12.74 -7.02 10.00
N GLY A 97 -11.92 -8.07 9.89
CA GLY A 97 -12.33 -9.42 10.25
C GLY A 97 -13.21 -10.12 9.21
N ARG A 98 -13.31 -9.60 8.01
CA ARG A 98 -14.13 -10.14 6.91
C ARG A 98 -13.30 -10.68 5.73
N GLY A 99 -11.97 -10.71 5.88
CA GLY A 99 -11.07 -11.13 4.79
C GLY A 99 -10.78 -10.05 3.75
N TYR A 100 -11.21 -8.82 3.97
CA TYR A 100 -11.04 -7.75 2.99
C TYR A 100 -9.59 -7.33 2.79
N GLY A 101 -8.77 -7.36 3.85
CA GLY A 101 -7.34 -7.07 3.71
C GLY A 101 -6.64 -8.04 2.78
N ARG A 102 -6.95 -9.32 2.90
CA ARG A 102 -6.42 -10.38 2.04
C ARG A 102 -6.85 -10.20 0.59
N GLU A 103 -8.12 -9.92 0.37
CA GLU A 103 -8.65 -9.71 -0.97
C GLU A 103 -8.10 -8.42 -1.60
N ALA A 104 -7.98 -7.34 -0.82
CA ALA A 104 -7.38 -6.09 -1.29
C ALA A 104 -5.92 -6.29 -1.70
N LEU A 105 -5.15 -7.06 -0.94
CA LEU A 105 -3.77 -7.40 -1.28
C LEU A 105 -3.70 -8.19 -2.59
N ARG A 106 -4.59 -9.14 -2.79
CA ARG A 106 -4.69 -9.91 -4.04
C ARG A 106 -4.93 -8.98 -5.23
N LEU A 107 -5.88 -8.05 -5.09
CA LEU A 107 -6.17 -7.06 -6.14
C LEU A 107 -5.00 -6.13 -6.41
N ALA A 108 -4.30 -5.69 -5.36
CA ALA A 108 -3.11 -4.85 -5.51
C ALA A 108 -2.02 -5.58 -6.31
N LEU A 109 -1.78 -6.85 -6.02
CA LEU A 109 -0.79 -7.65 -6.74
C LEU A 109 -1.22 -7.92 -8.19
N GLU A 110 -2.50 -8.11 -8.45
CA GLU A 110 -3.00 -8.20 -9.82
C GLU A 110 -2.71 -6.92 -10.60
N PHE A 111 -2.97 -5.76 -9.98
CA PHE A 111 -2.64 -4.48 -10.60
C PHE A 111 -1.14 -4.34 -10.89
N VAL A 112 -0.29 -4.65 -9.89
CA VAL A 112 1.17 -4.59 -10.04
C VAL A 112 1.65 -5.48 -11.19
N ARG A 113 1.08 -6.67 -11.33
CA ARG A 113 1.43 -7.62 -12.40
C ARG A 113 0.98 -7.19 -13.79
N THR A 114 0.20 -6.13 -13.92
CA THR A 114 -0.01 -5.49 -15.22
C THR A 114 1.17 -4.63 -15.65
N PHE A 115 2.14 -4.40 -14.77
CA PHE A 115 3.33 -3.60 -15.00
C PHE A 115 3.03 -2.20 -15.55
N PRO A 116 2.22 -1.40 -14.84
CA PRO A 116 1.78 -0.09 -15.36
C PRO A 116 2.93 0.90 -15.59
N CYS A 117 4.09 0.70 -14.95
CA CYS A 117 5.28 1.52 -15.14
C CYS A 117 6.42 0.76 -15.84
N GLY A 118 6.15 -0.45 -16.34
CA GLY A 118 7.16 -1.30 -16.96
C GLY A 118 7.52 -2.51 -16.08
N PRO A 119 8.33 -3.44 -16.62
CA PRO A 119 8.68 -4.66 -15.91
C PRO A 119 9.50 -4.37 -14.63
N ALA A 120 9.36 -5.24 -13.65
CA ALA A 120 10.11 -5.18 -12.39
C ALA A 120 10.35 -6.59 -11.88
N GLU A 121 11.38 -6.76 -11.04
CA GLU A 121 11.70 -8.06 -10.46
C GLU A 121 10.80 -8.40 -9.28
N CYS A 122 10.41 -7.40 -8.49
CA CYS A 122 9.65 -7.65 -7.29
C CYS A 122 8.65 -6.52 -6.97
N CYS A 123 7.73 -6.87 -6.07
CA CYS A 123 6.94 -5.91 -5.30
C CYS A 123 7.43 -5.99 -3.86
N TRP A 124 7.70 -4.84 -3.24
CA TRP A 124 8.17 -4.77 -1.87
C TRP A 124 7.21 -3.96 -1.01
N LEU A 125 7.34 -4.11 0.27
CA LEU A 125 6.60 -3.36 1.28
C LEU A 125 7.41 -3.30 2.56
N SER A 126 6.99 -2.46 3.49
CA SER A 126 7.58 -2.38 4.81
C SER A 126 6.49 -2.34 5.88
N TYR A 127 6.81 -2.80 7.08
CA TYR A 127 5.90 -2.79 8.22
C TYR A 127 6.69 -2.73 9.53
N GLU A 128 6.02 -2.20 10.56
CA GLU A 128 6.60 -2.19 11.91
C GLU A 128 6.87 -3.63 12.37
N PRO A 129 8.02 -3.91 13.01
CA PRO A 129 8.34 -5.27 13.46
C PRO A 129 7.29 -5.88 14.38
N GLU A 130 6.58 -5.05 15.15
CA GLU A 130 5.54 -5.46 16.09
C GLU A 130 4.21 -5.79 15.42
N ASN A 131 4.03 -5.44 14.15
CA ASN A 131 2.79 -5.68 13.41
C ASN A 131 2.70 -7.14 12.93
N GLU A 132 2.39 -8.04 13.86
CA GLU A 132 2.31 -9.48 13.58
C GLU A 132 1.20 -9.84 12.59
N ALA A 133 0.09 -9.12 12.62
CA ALA A 133 -1.01 -9.36 11.68
C ALA A 133 -0.59 -9.09 10.23
N ALA A 134 0.12 -7.98 10.00
CA ALA A 134 0.67 -7.64 8.69
C ALA A 134 1.71 -8.68 8.25
N ARG A 135 2.63 -9.03 9.13
CA ARG A 135 3.66 -10.04 8.85
C ARG A 135 3.06 -11.35 8.37
N ARG A 136 2.05 -11.85 9.08
CA ARG A 136 1.36 -13.10 8.71
C ARG A 136 0.64 -13.00 7.38
N LEU A 137 -0.06 -11.90 7.16
CA LEU A 137 -0.77 -11.67 5.90
C LEU A 137 0.20 -11.67 4.72
N TYR A 138 1.24 -10.86 4.78
CA TYR A 138 2.20 -10.73 3.68
C TYR A 138 2.98 -12.01 3.44
N ARG A 139 3.40 -12.69 4.50
CA ARG A 139 4.05 -13.99 4.39
C ARG A 139 3.16 -15.03 3.70
N SER A 140 1.87 -15.01 3.96
CA SER A 140 0.92 -15.94 3.34
C SER A 140 0.79 -15.75 1.81
N PHE A 141 1.22 -14.60 1.30
CA PHE A 141 1.28 -14.32 -0.15
C PHE A 141 2.66 -14.59 -0.76
N GLY A 142 3.64 -14.96 0.07
CA GLY A 142 5.00 -15.26 -0.39
C GLY A 142 5.99 -14.11 -0.20
N PHE A 143 5.61 -13.02 0.44
CA PHE A 143 6.56 -11.97 0.81
C PHE A 143 7.54 -12.53 1.84
N ALA A 144 8.83 -12.29 1.61
CA ALA A 144 9.91 -12.70 2.52
C ALA A 144 10.69 -11.48 2.96
N GLU A 145 11.00 -11.40 4.26
CA GLU A 145 11.83 -10.33 4.80
C GLU A 145 13.21 -10.38 4.16
N THR A 146 13.73 -9.22 3.72
CA THR A 146 14.99 -9.12 2.97
C THR A 146 16.20 -8.95 3.87
N GLY A 147 16.00 -8.59 5.14
CA GLY A 147 17.07 -8.18 6.06
C GLY A 147 17.37 -6.69 5.99
N GLU A 148 16.84 -5.98 5.00
CA GLU A 148 16.92 -4.52 4.93
C GLU A 148 15.80 -3.87 5.71
N THR A 149 15.98 -2.59 6.02
CA THR A 149 14.97 -1.78 6.72
C THR A 149 14.73 -0.47 5.98
N ASP A 150 13.55 0.10 6.19
CA ASP A 150 13.21 1.46 5.80
C ASP A 150 12.88 2.20 7.11
N GLY A 151 13.84 3.01 7.59
CA GLY A 151 13.76 3.53 8.95
C GLY A 151 13.73 2.38 9.95
N GLU A 152 12.71 2.32 10.79
CA GLU A 152 12.50 1.25 11.77
C GLU A 152 11.67 0.08 11.23
N GLU A 153 11.11 0.21 10.02
CA GLU A 153 10.27 -0.81 9.43
C GLU A 153 11.10 -1.89 8.73
N VAL A 154 10.67 -3.13 8.86
CA VAL A 154 11.29 -4.25 8.13
C VAL A 154 10.76 -4.29 6.70
N ILE A 155 11.65 -4.59 5.75
CA ILE A 155 11.29 -4.71 4.34
C ILE A 155 11.06 -6.18 3.99
N ALA A 156 9.97 -6.44 3.28
CA ALA A 156 9.67 -7.75 2.71
C ALA A 156 9.39 -7.60 1.21
N ALA A 157 9.73 -8.60 0.44
CA ALA A 157 9.62 -8.58 -1.01
C ALA A 157 8.99 -9.86 -1.55
N LEU A 158 8.24 -9.70 -2.63
CA LEU A 158 7.64 -10.79 -3.40
C LEU A 158 8.15 -10.70 -4.83
N ARG A 159 8.71 -11.80 -5.31
CA ARG A 159 9.15 -11.88 -6.71
C ARG A 159 7.92 -11.93 -7.64
N LEU A 160 7.96 -11.09 -8.65
CA LEU A 160 6.88 -10.98 -9.64
C LEU A 160 7.02 -11.97 -10.80
#